data_1fe61093bc7ebb690e8766bbb80900a8
#
_entry.id   1fe61093bc7ebb690e8766bbb80900a8
#
_cell.length_a   1.000
_cell.length_b   1.000
_cell.length_c   1.000
_cell.angle_alpha   90.00
_cell.angle_beta   90.00
_cell.angle_gamma   90.00
#
_symmetry.space_group_name_H-M   'P 1'
#
loop_
_entity.id
_entity.type
_entity.pdbx_description
1 polymer ?
#
loop_
_entity_poly.entity_id
_entity_poly.type
_entity_poly.pdbx_seq_one_letter_code
_entity_poly.pdbx_strand_id
1 'polypeptide(L)'
;MAGALWLSASAQGSAQPAGCTLVADDRNPSEKILRCGDTLAIRNAPNTRYRLTGQNGRQAPTGARLDSGALLIEFTPSDRQKNFQILTPHAIAAVRGTRWAVDVEHGNTATLVLTGAVAVTSPRARGVLLNPGEGADVTAATREIVVKRWGQKRVDALLARFGQ
;
A
#
# COMPACT_ATOMS: atom_id res chain seq x y z
N MET A 1 24.82 52.35 1.09
CA MET A 1 25.18 50.96 1.39
C MET A 1 23.89 50.13 1.46
N ALA A 2 23.58 49.35 0.43
CA ALA A 2 22.40 48.53 0.34
C ALA A 2 22.81 47.08 0.60
N GLY A 3 22.38 46.52 1.74
CA GLY A 3 22.62 45.13 2.10
C GLY A 3 21.54 44.25 1.47
N ALA A 4 21.93 43.38 0.54
CA ALA A 4 21.07 42.37 -0.03
C ALA A 4 20.93 41.18 0.93
N LEU A 5 19.73 40.97 1.45
CA LEU A 5 19.32 39.76 2.19
C LEU A 5 19.08 38.62 1.22
N TRP A 6 19.98 37.65 1.20
CA TRP A 6 19.75 36.38 0.49
C TRP A 6 18.84 35.49 1.34
N LEU A 7 17.60 35.33 0.91
CA LEU A 7 16.70 34.31 1.43
C LEU A 7 17.10 32.94 0.87
N SER A 8 17.75 32.14 1.71
CA SER A 8 18.01 30.72 1.40
C SER A 8 16.70 29.96 1.50
N ALA A 9 16.11 29.61 0.37
CA ALA A 9 15.00 28.66 0.31
C ALA A 9 15.52 27.26 0.66
N SER A 10 15.22 26.80 1.87
CA SER A 10 15.47 25.42 2.29
C SER A 10 14.50 24.50 1.52
N ALA A 11 15.00 23.82 0.49
CA ALA A 11 14.29 22.72 -0.15
C ALA A 11 14.14 21.59 0.88
N GLN A 12 12.93 21.40 1.42
CA GLN A 12 12.58 20.24 2.22
C GLN A 12 12.50 19.03 1.29
N GLY A 13 13.64 18.39 1.05
CA GLY A 13 13.69 17.10 0.40
C GLY A 13 13.00 16.08 1.29
N SER A 14 11.90 15.50 0.82
CA SER A 14 11.30 14.32 1.44
C SER A 14 12.36 13.23 1.50
N ALA A 15 12.84 12.89 2.69
CA ALA A 15 13.82 11.84 2.86
C ALA A 15 13.23 10.52 2.35
N GLN A 16 13.79 10.00 1.26
CA GLN A 16 13.42 8.68 0.75
C GLN A 16 13.81 7.61 1.78
N PRO A 17 12.96 6.62 2.04
CA PRO A 17 13.31 5.54 2.95
C PRO A 17 14.58 4.83 2.47
N ALA A 18 15.48 4.51 3.39
CA ALA A 18 16.71 3.80 3.05
C ALA A 18 16.39 2.48 2.33
N GLY A 19 17.02 2.24 1.17
CA GLY A 19 16.78 1.06 0.34
C GLY A 19 15.57 1.12 -0.58
N CYS A 20 14.86 2.26 -0.66
CA CYS A 20 13.75 2.49 -1.58
C CYS A 20 14.04 3.67 -2.50
N THR A 21 13.57 3.61 -3.74
CA THR A 21 13.66 4.67 -4.76
C THR A 21 12.31 4.92 -5.42
N LEU A 22 12.04 6.18 -5.75
CA LEU A 22 10.89 6.53 -6.60
C LEU A 22 11.32 6.47 -8.07
N VAL A 23 10.67 5.62 -8.83
CA VAL A 23 10.89 5.46 -10.28
C VAL A 23 9.61 5.82 -11.03
N ALA A 24 9.75 6.31 -12.29
CA ALA A 24 8.59 6.49 -13.16
C ALA A 24 7.94 5.13 -13.48
N ASP A 25 6.62 5.11 -13.63
CA ASP A 25 5.93 3.91 -14.12
C ASP A 25 6.18 3.78 -15.64
N ASP A 26 6.60 2.60 -16.10
CA ASP A 26 6.86 2.34 -17.53
C ASP A 26 5.60 2.48 -18.39
N ARG A 27 4.42 2.30 -17.82
CA ARG A 27 3.12 2.43 -18.52
C ARG A 27 2.58 3.84 -18.50
N ASN A 28 2.87 4.59 -17.45
CA ASN A 28 2.46 5.98 -17.27
C ASN A 28 3.58 6.78 -16.60
N PRO A 29 4.49 7.40 -17.36
CA PRO A 29 5.65 8.11 -16.83
C PRO A 29 5.34 9.29 -15.89
N SER A 30 4.10 9.79 -15.89
CA SER A 30 3.64 10.80 -14.93
C SER A 30 3.37 10.23 -13.53
N GLU A 31 3.20 8.93 -13.41
CA GLU A 31 3.04 8.24 -12.13
C GLU A 31 4.37 7.71 -11.60
N LYS A 32 4.47 7.64 -10.29
CA LYS A 32 5.68 7.16 -9.61
C LYS A 32 5.39 5.90 -8.83
N ILE A 33 6.33 4.97 -8.89
CA ILE A 33 6.33 3.72 -8.14
C ILE A 33 7.43 3.80 -7.11
N LEU A 34 7.12 3.53 -5.86
CA LEU A 34 8.13 3.31 -4.83
C LEU A 34 8.64 1.86 -4.94
N ARG A 35 9.91 1.70 -5.31
CA ARG A 35 10.58 0.39 -5.37
C ARG A 35 11.56 0.26 -4.22
N CYS A 36 11.47 -0.86 -3.49
CA CYS A 36 12.39 -1.20 -2.41
C CYS A 36 13.10 -2.52 -2.76
N GLY A 37 14.29 -2.40 -3.34
CA GLY A 37 14.98 -3.55 -3.96
C GLY A 37 14.12 -4.22 -5.04
N ASP A 38 14.31 -5.54 -5.19
CA ASP A 38 13.57 -6.37 -6.15
C ASP A 38 12.32 -7.04 -5.53
N THR A 39 12.06 -6.77 -4.24
CA THR A 39 11.03 -7.48 -3.47
C THR A 39 9.72 -6.71 -3.33
N LEU A 40 9.75 -5.38 -3.37
CA LEU A 40 8.58 -4.56 -3.08
C LEU A 40 8.41 -3.42 -4.08
N ALA A 41 7.21 -3.30 -4.65
CA ALA A 41 6.79 -2.13 -5.40
C ALA A 41 5.43 -1.64 -4.87
N ILE A 42 5.32 -0.35 -4.62
CA ILE A 42 4.10 0.30 -4.13
C ILE A 42 3.71 1.42 -5.08
N ARG A 43 2.47 1.37 -5.56
CA ARG A 43 1.79 2.49 -6.23
C ARG A 43 0.75 3.07 -5.28
N ASN A 44 0.70 4.37 -5.16
CA ASN A 44 -0.33 5.05 -4.39
C ASN A 44 -1.28 5.82 -5.30
N ALA A 45 -2.57 5.75 -5.02
CA ALA A 45 -3.56 6.61 -5.64
C ALA A 45 -3.36 8.09 -5.21
N PRO A 46 -3.88 9.07 -5.96
CA PRO A 46 -3.86 10.47 -5.55
C PRO A 46 -4.44 10.67 -4.14
N ASN A 47 -3.90 11.64 -3.39
CA ASN A 47 -4.33 12.00 -2.03
C ASN A 47 -4.22 10.84 -0.99
N THR A 48 -3.39 9.84 -1.26
CA THR A 48 -3.14 8.75 -0.32
C THR A 48 -2.17 9.16 0.77
N ARG A 49 -2.51 8.88 2.02
CA ARG A 49 -1.65 9.08 3.19
C ARG A 49 -1.22 7.74 3.75
N TYR A 50 0.06 7.45 3.63
CA TYR A 50 0.67 6.26 4.17
C TYR A 50 2.09 6.52 4.65
N ARG A 51 2.61 5.63 5.47
CA ARG A 51 4.00 5.61 5.91
C ARG A 51 4.52 4.18 5.96
N LEU A 52 5.77 3.98 5.61
CA LEU A 52 6.44 2.68 5.70
C LEU A 52 6.75 2.34 7.16
N THR A 53 6.74 1.05 7.48
CA THR A 53 6.98 0.53 8.84
C THR A 53 7.98 -0.62 8.82
N GLY A 54 8.62 -0.90 9.97
CA GLY A 54 9.55 -2.02 10.11
C GLY A 54 10.89 -1.81 9.40
N GLN A 55 11.29 -0.56 9.19
CA GLN A 55 12.62 -0.25 8.65
C GLN A 55 13.66 -0.28 9.77
N ASN A 56 14.68 -1.10 9.60
CA ASN A 56 15.86 -1.13 10.46
C ASN A 56 17.10 -0.82 9.61
N GLY A 57 17.53 0.45 9.64
CA GLY A 57 18.69 0.92 8.87
C GLY A 57 18.47 0.81 7.36
N ARG A 58 19.29 0.00 6.66
CA ARG A 58 19.25 -0.18 5.20
C ARG A 58 18.31 -1.29 4.72
N GLN A 59 17.56 -1.90 5.62
CA GLN A 59 16.65 -2.99 5.25
C GLN A 59 15.37 -2.44 4.61
N ALA A 60 14.81 -3.20 3.67
CA ALA A 60 13.52 -2.90 3.07
C ALA A 60 12.41 -2.89 4.15
N PRO A 61 11.37 -2.05 4.00
CA PRO A 61 10.27 -2.01 4.96
C PRO A 61 9.52 -3.34 5.01
N THR A 62 9.13 -3.77 6.19
CA THR A 62 8.34 -4.99 6.39
C THR A 62 6.84 -4.74 6.35
N GLY A 63 6.43 -3.50 6.24
CA GLY A 63 5.03 -3.11 6.13
C GLY A 63 4.84 -1.64 5.82
N ALA A 64 3.57 -1.26 5.78
CA ALA A 64 3.14 0.14 5.73
C ALA A 64 1.88 0.35 6.58
N ARG A 65 1.70 1.56 7.06
CA ARG A 65 0.44 2.01 7.63
C ARG A 65 -0.26 2.91 6.62
N LEU A 66 -1.47 2.54 6.24
CA LEU A 66 -2.34 3.30 5.35
C LEU A 66 -3.44 3.96 6.19
N ASP A 67 -3.42 5.28 6.27
CA ASP A 67 -4.40 6.05 7.04
C ASP A 67 -5.61 6.46 6.17
N SER A 68 -5.41 6.78 4.89
CA SER A 68 -6.47 7.07 3.90
C SER A 68 -5.96 6.95 2.47
N GLY A 69 -6.88 6.72 1.53
CA GLY A 69 -6.57 6.52 0.11
C GLY A 69 -6.27 5.07 -0.21
N ALA A 70 -5.59 4.80 -1.31
CA ALA A 70 -5.38 3.45 -1.79
C ALA A 70 -3.93 3.17 -2.16
N LEU A 71 -3.50 1.92 -1.93
CA LEU A 71 -2.21 1.37 -2.33
C LEU A 71 -2.41 0.13 -3.18
N LEU A 72 -1.65 0.03 -4.27
CA LEU A 72 -1.45 -1.19 -5.05
C LEU A 72 -0.03 -1.68 -4.78
N ILE A 73 0.08 -2.89 -4.26
CA ILE A 73 1.32 -3.47 -3.77
C ILE A 73 1.67 -4.72 -4.58
N GLU A 74 2.90 -4.82 -4.98
CA GLU A 74 3.52 -6.04 -5.53
C GLU A 74 4.64 -6.43 -4.58
N PHE A 75 4.52 -7.60 -3.98
CA PHE A 75 5.50 -8.14 -3.05
C PHE A 75 5.97 -9.53 -3.48
N THR A 76 7.28 -9.68 -3.64
CA THR A 76 7.94 -10.95 -3.93
C THR A 76 8.81 -11.34 -2.73
N PRO A 77 8.55 -12.47 -2.07
CA PRO A 77 9.36 -12.91 -0.93
C PRO A 77 10.81 -13.15 -1.32
N SER A 78 11.72 -12.90 -0.39
CA SER A 78 13.14 -13.22 -0.51
C SER A 78 13.61 -13.97 0.74
N ASP A 79 14.87 -14.41 0.75
CA ASP A 79 15.44 -15.06 1.94
C ASP A 79 15.47 -14.16 3.16
N ARG A 80 15.59 -12.85 2.94
CA ARG A 80 15.65 -11.84 4.00
C ARG A 80 14.28 -11.31 4.42
N GLN A 81 13.27 -11.39 3.54
CA GLN A 81 11.93 -10.86 3.79
C GLN A 81 10.87 -11.83 3.26
N LYS A 82 10.17 -12.49 4.17
CA LYS A 82 9.19 -13.53 3.85
C LYS A 82 7.76 -13.02 3.71
N ASN A 83 7.46 -11.86 4.31
CA ASN A 83 6.12 -11.29 4.35
C ASN A 83 6.16 -9.76 4.31
N PHE A 84 5.02 -9.17 3.96
CA PHE A 84 4.75 -7.74 4.01
C PHE A 84 3.33 -7.52 4.51
N GLN A 85 3.10 -6.44 5.27
CA GLN A 85 1.77 -6.17 5.83
C GLN A 85 1.37 -4.71 5.66
N ILE A 86 0.08 -4.48 5.48
CA ILE A 86 -0.54 -3.16 5.55
C ILE A 86 -1.42 -3.08 6.79
N LEU A 87 -1.15 -2.09 7.63
CA LEU A 87 -1.99 -1.73 8.76
C LEU A 87 -2.91 -0.60 8.33
N THR A 88 -4.21 -0.76 8.60
CA THR A 88 -5.22 0.28 8.38
C THR A 88 -5.94 0.59 9.69
N PRO A 89 -6.81 1.62 9.75
CA PRO A 89 -7.62 1.88 10.93
C PRO A 89 -8.56 0.72 11.32
N HIS A 90 -8.92 -0.17 10.37
CA HIS A 90 -9.94 -1.19 10.58
C HIS A 90 -9.44 -2.63 10.47
N ALA A 91 -8.31 -2.85 9.77
CA ALA A 91 -7.81 -4.18 9.47
C ALA A 91 -6.28 -4.23 9.35
N ILE A 92 -5.74 -5.43 9.43
CA ILE A 92 -4.38 -5.76 9.03
C ILE A 92 -4.48 -6.74 7.87
N ALA A 93 -3.81 -6.43 6.77
CA ALA A 93 -3.70 -7.31 5.61
C ALA A 93 -2.24 -7.73 5.43
N ALA A 94 -1.97 -9.02 5.52
CA ALA A 94 -0.62 -9.59 5.46
C ALA A 94 -0.49 -10.57 4.30
N VAL A 95 0.65 -10.52 3.62
CA VAL A 95 0.89 -11.27 2.38
C VAL A 95 2.20 -12.04 2.38
N ARG A 96 2.23 -13.02 1.48
CA ARG A 96 3.39 -13.86 1.21
C ARG A 96 3.47 -14.13 -0.30
N GLY A 97 4.01 -13.16 -1.06
CA GLY A 97 4.12 -13.25 -2.52
C GLY A 97 2.81 -12.93 -3.24
N THR A 98 2.53 -11.63 -3.48
CA THR A 98 1.17 -11.21 -3.84
C THR A 98 1.18 -9.88 -4.58
N ARG A 99 0.26 -9.73 -5.54
CA ARG A 99 -0.18 -8.44 -6.08
C ARG A 99 -1.60 -8.17 -5.60
N TRP A 100 -1.81 -7.07 -4.90
CA TRP A 100 -3.05 -6.77 -4.19
C TRP A 100 -3.24 -5.27 -3.95
N ALA A 101 -4.46 -4.86 -3.72
CA ALA A 101 -4.80 -3.47 -3.44
C ALA A 101 -5.51 -3.34 -2.09
N VAL A 102 -5.25 -2.24 -1.39
CA VAL A 102 -5.94 -1.83 -0.17
C VAL A 102 -6.43 -0.41 -0.33
N ASP A 103 -7.68 -0.17 -0.01
CA ASP A 103 -8.34 1.13 -0.08
C ASP A 103 -8.99 1.47 1.26
N VAL A 104 -8.64 2.63 1.81
CA VAL A 104 -9.20 3.16 3.07
C VAL A 104 -9.98 4.43 2.76
N GLU A 105 -11.29 4.33 2.76
CA GLU A 105 -12.19 5.41 2.43
C GLU A 105 -13.50 5.30 3.21
N HIS A 106 -14.05 6.42 3.66
CA HIS A 106 -15.37 6.50 4.32
C HIS A 106 -15.56 5.51 5.49
N GLY A 107 -14.54 5.32 6.33
CA GLY A 107 -14.60 4.42 7.47
C GLY A 107 -14.57 2.93 7.13
N ASN A 108 -14.20 2.59 5.89
CA ASN A 108 -14.06 1.23 5.39
C ASN A 108 -12.62 0.96 4.94
N THR A 109 -12.16 -0.25 5.17
CA THR A 109 -10.96 -0.81 4.54
C THR A 109 -11.39 -1.90 3.57
N ALA A 110 -11.18 -1.67 2.29
CA ALA A 110 -11.40 -2.65 1.24
C ALA A 110 -10.08 -3.29 0.83
N THR A 111 -10.03 -4.60 0.73
CA THR A 111 -8.85 -5.35 0.28
C THR A 111 -9.24 -6.20 -0.92
N LEU A 112 -8.45 -6.18 -2.00
CA LEU A 112 -8.63 -6.96 -3.23
C LEU A 112 -7.34 -7.71 -3.56
N VAL A 113 -7.44 -9.00 -3.86
CA VAL A 113 -6.32 -9.82 -4.32
C VAL A 113 -6.36 -9.96 -5.84
N LEU A 114 -5.24 -9.67 -6.50
CA LEU A 114 -5.05 -9.86 -7.94
C LEU A 114 -4.29 -11.14 -8.23
N THR A 115 -3.19 -11.40 -7.51
CA THR A 115 -2.43 -12.65 -7.57
C THR A 115 -1.95 -13.03 -6.19
N GLY A 116 -1.76 -14.32 -5.91
CA GLY A 116 -1.30 -14.82 -4.61
C GLY A 116 -2.42 -14.93 -3.59
N ALA A 117 -2.14 -14.68 -2.32
CA ALA A 117 -3.10 -14.74 -1.24
C ALA A 117 -2.83 -13.69 -0.16
N VAL A 118 -3.89 -13.15 0.43
CA VAL A 118 -3.85 -12.14 1.50
C VAL A 118 -4.62 -12.62 2.71
N ALA A 119 -3.98 -12.63 3.87
CA ALA A 119 -4.65 -12.82 5.15
C ALA A 119 -5.14 -11.48 5.68
N VAL A 120 -6.44 -11.34 5.89
CA VAL A 120 -7.07 -10.14 6.46
C VAL A 120 -7.58 -10.45 7.85
N THR A 121 -7.18 -9.62 8.82
CA THR A 121 -7.61 -9.73 10.22
C THR A 121 -8.16 -8.40 10.72
N SER A 122 -9.02 -8.43 11.72
CA SER A 122 -9.49 -7.26 12.43
C SER A 122 -9.60 -7.54 13.93
N PRO A 123 -9.64 -6.51 14.79
CA PRO A 123 -9.71 -6.71 16.24
C PRO A 123 -10.96 -7.45 16.71
N ARG A 124 -12.05 -7.44 15.95
CA ARG A 124 -13.36 -7.95 16.34
C ARG A 124 -13.86 -9.13 15.51
N ALA A 125 -13.12 -9.52 14.48
CA ALA A 125 -13.54 -10.59 13.58
C ALA A 125 -12.43 -11.62 13.41
N ARG A 126 -12.83 -12.88 13.21
CA ARG A 126 -11.90 -13.94 12.83
C ARG A 126 -11.24 -13.60 11.50
N GLY A 127 -9.93 -13.84 11.40
CA GLY A 127 -9.17 -13.65 10.17
C GLY A 127 -9.66 -14.56 9.02
N VAL A 128 -9.54 -14.05 7.81
CA VAL A 128 -9.87 -14.76 6.57
C VAL A 128 -8.69 -14.74 5.61
N LEU A 129 -8.66 -15.70 4.68
CA LEU A 129 -7.72 -15.73 3.56
C LEU A 129 -8.48 -15.34 2.28
N LEU A 130 -7.96 -14.38 1.56
CA LEU A 130 -8.45 -13.95 0.25
C LEU A 130 -7.58 -14.56 -0.85
N ASN A 131 -8.22 -15.06 -1.90
CA ASN A 131 -7.60 -15.62 -3.10
C ASN A 131 -7.77 -14.67 -4.30
N PRO A 132 -7.14 -14.93 -5.46
CA PRO A 132 -7.26 -14.05 -6.62
C PRO A 132 -8.71 -13.79 -7.06
N GLY A 133 -9.05 -12.51 -7.24
CA GLY A 133 -10.40 -12.04 -7.56
C GLY A 133 -11.32 -11.89 -6.35
N GLU A 134 -10.87 -12.29 -5.17
CA GLU A 134 -11.61 -12.11 -3.92
C GLU A 134 -11.21 -10.82 -3.21
N GLY A 135 -12.15 -10.27 -2.46
CA GLY A 135 -11.93 -9.13 -1.60
C GLY A 135 -12.82 -9.15 -0.37
N ALA A 136 -12.54 -8.25 0.55
CA ALA A 136 -13.28 -8.05 1.78
C ALA A 136 -13.35 -6.57 2.14
N ASP A 137 -14.45 -6.19 2.75
CA ASP A 137 -14.69 -4.87 3.32
C ASP A 137 -14.73 -4.98 4.85
N VAL A 138 -13.94 -4.14 5.53
CA VAL A 138 -13.83 -4.14 6.99
C VAL A 138 -14.02 -2.72 7.53
N THR A 139 -14.95 -2.58 8.46
CA THR A 139 -15.22 -1.35 9.20
C THR A 139 -14.93 -1.54 10.69
N ALA A 140 -14.99 -0.48 11.49
CA ALA A 140 -14.87 -0.58 12.94
C ALA A 140 -15.96 -1.45 13.59
N ALA A 141 -17.13 -1.60 12.93
CA ALA A 141 -18.25 -2.40 13.41
C ALA A 141 -18.24 -3.85 12.93
N THR A 142 -17.35 -4.22 12.01
CA THR A 142 -17.28 -5.56 11.42
C THR A 142 -16.98 -6.62 12.49
N ARG A 143 -17.89 -7.59 12.64
CA ARG A 143 -17.75 -8.75 13.54
C ARG A 143 -17.48 -10.06 12.81
N GLU A 144 -17.73 -10.07 11.50
CA GLU A 144 -17.45 -11.17 10.60
C GLU A 144 -16.92 -10.58 9.28
N ILE A 145 -15.75 -11.03 8.85
CA ILE A 145 -15.17 -10.62 7.57
C ILE A 145 -15.75 -11.55 6.49
N VAL A 146 -16.55 -10.99 5.58
CA VAL A 146 -17.15 -11.74 4.49
C VAL A 146 -16.26 -11.67 3.25
N VAL A 147 -15.78 -12.82 2.81
CA VAL A 147 -15.04 -12.97 1.56
C VAL A 147 -16.00 -12.94 0.38
N LYS A 148 -15.78 -12.07 -0.58
CA LYS A 148 -16.60 -11.94 -1.80
C LYS A 148 -15.71 -11.91 -3.03
N ARG A 149 -16.14 -12.56 -4.09
CA ARG A 149 -15.58 -12.32 -5.42
C ARG A 149 -16.08 -10.96 -5.92
N TRP A 150 -15.15 -10.08 -6.25
CA TRP A 150 -15.50 -8.76 -6.75
C TRP A 150 -15.89 -8.82 -8.22
N GLY A 151 -17.00 -8.12 -8.59
CA GLY A 151 -17.36 -7.93 -9.99
C GLY A 151 -16.34 -7.07 -10.72
N GLN A 152 -16.15 -7.34 -12.03
CA GLN A 152 -15.13 -6.68 -12.85
C GLN A 152 -15.22 -5.14 -12.78
N LYS A 153 -16.40 -4.57 -12.79
CA LYS A 153 -16.60 -3.11 -12.69
C LYS A 153 -15.97 -2.50 -11.43
N ARG A 154 -16.06 -3.20 -10.27
CA ARG A 154 -15.46 -2.72 -9.01
C ARG A 154 -13.93 -2.86 -9.05
N VAL A 155 -13.44 -3.94 -9.62
CA VAL A 155 -12.00 -4.18 -9.81
C VAL A 155 -11.41 -3.09 -10.70
N ASP A 156 -12.01 -2.83 -11.86
CA ASP A 156 -11.55 -1.82 -12.81
C ASP A 156 -11.58 -0.41 -12.21
N ALA A 157 -12.64 -0.07 -11.46
CA ALA A 157 -12.74 1.23 -10.79
C ALA A 157 -11.63 1.44 -9.75
N LEU A 158 -11.25 0.40 -9.01
CA LEU A 158 -10.13 0.49 -8.05
C LEU A 158 -8.80 0.59 -8.80
N LEU A 159 -8.56 -0.24 -9.81
CA LEU A 159 -7.29 -0.25 -10.56
C LEU A 159 -7.07 1.03 -11.37
N ALA A 160 -8.12 1.65 -11.88
CA ALA A 160 -8.05 2.94 -12.57
C ALA A 160 -7.47 4.06 -11.69
N ARG A 161 -7.60 3.97 -10.37
CA ARG A 161 -6.98 4.93 -9.42
C ARG A 161 -5.45 4.87 -9.40
N PHE A 162 -4.87 3.81 -9.95
CA PHE A 162 -3.43 3.58 -10.08
C PHE A 162 -2.95 3.64 -11.54
N GLY A 163 -3.79 4.20 -12.46
CA GLY A 163 -3.46 4.27 -13.89
C GLY A 163 -3.41 2.90 -14.60
N GLN A 164 -4.10 1.89 -14.07
CA GLN A 164 -4.12 0.53 -14.61
C GLN A 164 -5.35 0.27 -15.48
#